data_20e062a7f6f74980bbd90fdfa757d187
#
_entry.id   20e062a7f6f74980bbd90fdfa757d187
#
_cell.length_a   1.000
_cell.length_b   1.000
_cell.length_c   1.000
_cell.angle_alpha   90.00
_cell.angle_beta   90.00
_cell.angle_gamma   90.00
#
_symmetry.space_group_name_H-M   'P 1'
#
loop_
_entity.id
_entity.type
_entity.pdbx_description
1 polymer ?
#
loop_
_entity_poly.entity_id
_entity_poly.type
_entity_poly.pdbx_seq_one_letter_code
_entity_poly.pdbx_strand_id
1 'polypeptide(L)'
;KRIIFDIDGTLITGVDFSSYVANTLKKYGIEDIEKTKQFLLNIKEYEKTYNNYDRNLYLKFFGDKLGCELDNHFLEIFFQELRKAIPENAEKIKSMLAAMNEYELVLLSNYFEESQRNRLTAMGINDYFSEYYGESIIKPNELAYRQAQGIYQPSECVIVGDDKRLDIDVPKSLGFKTIYVNENGDIK
;
A
#
# COMPACT_ATOMS: atom_id res chain seq x y z
N LYS A 1 17.92 -9.05 11.48
CA LYS A 1 16.48 -9.40 11.39
C LYS A 1 15.75 -8.31 10.64
N ARG A 2 14.76 -8.67 9.85
CA ARG A 2 14.00 -7.75 9.01
C ARG A 2 12.53 -7.76 9.44
N ILE A 3 11.90 -6.56 9.47
CA ILE A 3 10.45 -6.41 9.65
C ILE A 3 9.89 -5.80 8.37
N ILE A 4 8.89 -6.45 7.82
CA ILE A 4 8.26 -6.12 6.55
C ILE A 4 6.85 -5.63 6.86
N PHE A 5 6.57 -4.36 6.60
CA PHE A 5 5.26 -3.76 6.89
C PHE A 5 4.40 -3.65 5.63
N ASP A 6 3.13 -3.95 5.77
CA ASP A 6 2.12 -3.40 4.90
C ASP A 6 1.80 -1.94 5.31
N ILE A 7 1.08 -1.20 4.47
CA ILE A 7 0.76 0.21 4.71
C ILE A 7 -0.71 0.41 5.04
N ASP A 8 -1.61 0.05 4.13
CA ASP A 8 -3.03 0.34 4.24
C ASP A 8 -3.73 -0.64 5.17
N GLY A 9 -4.40 -0.14 6.22
CA GLY A 9 -4.94 -0.97 7.30
C GLY A 9 -3.90 -1.36 8.36
N THR A 10 -2.61 -1.10 8.14
CA THR A 10 -1.50 -1.46 9.03
C THR A 10 -0.83 -0.23 9.63
N LEU A 11 -0.06 0.51 8.83
CA LEU A 11 0.54 1.79 9.24
C LEU A 11 -0.44 2.96 9.08
N ILE A 12 -1.32 2.90 8.09
CA ILE A 12 -2.35 3.89 7.83
C ILE A 12 -3.71 3.25 8.09
N THR A 13 -4.25 3.47 9.29
CA THR A 13 -5.53 2.92 9.74
C THR A 13 -6.59 4.02 9.86
N GLY A 14 -7.87 3.65 9.75
CA GLY A 14 -8.99 4.56 9.96
C GLY A 14 -9.16 5.65 8.90
N VAL A 15 -8.52 5.51 7.74
CA VAL A 15 -8.63 6.46 6.63
C VAL A 15 -9.67 5.98 5.62
N ASP A 16 -10.65 6.84 5.32
CA ASP A 16 -11.57 6.64 4.21
C ASP A 16 -10.99 7.18 2.91
N PHE A 17 -10.53 6.27 2.04
CA PHE A 17 -9.95 6.62 0.75
C PHE A 17 -10.97 7.13 -0.28
N SER A 18 -12.27 6.95 -0.05
CA SER A 18 -13.32 7.36 -1.00
C SER A 18 -13.30 8.87 -1.27
N SER A 19 -13.05 9.68 -0.26
CA SER A 19 -12.95 11.14 -0.38
C SER A 19 -11.76 11.58 -1.24
N TYR A 20 -10.61 10.91 -1.14
CA TYR A 20 -9.42 11.23 -1.93
C TYR A 20 -9.60 10.84 -3.40
N VAL A 21 -10.24 9.69 -3.65
CA VAL A 21 -10.63 9.28 -5.02
C VAL A 21 -11.62 10.27 -5.61
N ALA A 22 -12.66 10.64 -4.87
CA ALA A 22 -13.66 11.62 -5.32
C ALA A 22 -13.01 12.97 -5.67
N ASN A 23 -12.12 13.46 -4.80
CA ASN A 23 -11.39 14.71 -5.03
C ASN A 23 -10.48 14.63 -6.27
N THR A 24 -9.84 13.49 -6.49
CA THR A 24 -9.01 13.25 -7.69
C THR A 24 -9.86 13.32 -8.95
N LEU A 25 -10.95 12.55 -8.98
CA LEU A 25 -11.86 12.50 -10.12
C LEU A 25 -12.45 13.89 -10.42
N LYS A 26 -12.89 14.61 -9.38
CA LYS A 26 -13.39 15.98 -9.51
C LYS A 26 -12.35 16.92 -10.10
N LYS A 27 -11.09 16.90 -9.61
CA LYS A 27 -10.00 17.71 -10.15
C LYS A 27 -9.66 17.37 -11.58
N TYR A 28 -9.88 16.13 -11.97
CA TYR A 28 -9.70 15.66 -13.34
C TYR A 28 -10.95 15.91 -14.24
N GLY A 29 -11.98 16.57 -13.70
CA GLY A 29 -13.20 16.93 -14.43
C GLY A 29 -14.29 15.86 -14.43
N ILE A 30 -14.21 14.84 -13.56
CA ILE A 30 -15.17 13.76 -13.45
C ILE A 30 -15.94 13.92 -12.13
N GLU A 31 -17.13 14.53 -12.18
CA GLU A 31 -17.99 14.75 -11.03
C GLU A 31 -19.15 13.73 -11.00
N ASP A 32 -18.82 12.47 -10.66
CA ASP A 32 -19.79 11.37 -10.61
C ASP A 32 -19.49 10.46 -9.42
N ILE A 33 -20.42 10.38 -8.47
CA ILE A 33 -20.26 9.58 -7.25
C ILE A 33 -20.24 8.06 -7.54
N GLU A 34 -20.95 7.61 -8.56
CA GLU A 34 -20.94 6.19 -8.94
C GLU A 34 -19.59 5.80 -9.56
N LYS A 35 -18.95 6.70 -10.31
CA LYS A 35 -17.59 6.50 -10.83
C LYS A 35 -16.57 6.40 -9.71
N THR A 36 -16.73 7.14 -8.61
CA THR A 36 -15.87 7.01 -7.42
C THR A 36 -15.99 5.62 -6.80
N LYS A 37 -17.20 5.12 -6.59
CA LYS A 37 -17.42 3.77 -6.06
C LYS A 37 -16.86 2.70 -7.00
N GLN A 38 -17.09 2.86 -8.29
CA GLN A 38 -16.61 1.94 -9.32
C GLN A 38 -15.09 1.91 -9.37
N PHE A 39 -14.42 3.06 -9.24
CA PHE A 39 -12.96 3.14 -9.19
C PHE A 39 -12.41 2.28 -8.05
N LEU A 40 -12.93 2.44 -6.82
CA LEU A 40 -12.48 1.66 -5.65
C LEU A 40 -12.72 0.16 -5.81
N LEU A 41 -13.88 -0.24 -6.34
CA LEU A 41 -14.18 -1.65 -6.59
C LEU A 41 -13.25 -2.28 -7.64
N ASN A 42 -12.83 -1.51 -8.64
CA ASN A 42 -11.98 -1.98 -9.72
C ASN A 42 -10.51 -2.14 -9.33
N ILE A 43 -10.05 -1.62 -8.18
CA ILE A 43 -8.66 -1.83 -7.71
C ILE A 43 -8.37 -3.33 -7.58
N LYS A 44 -9.25 -4.10 -6.94
CA LYS A 44 -9.07 -5.55 -6.79
C LYS A 44 -9.12 -6.30 -8.12
N GLU A 45 -9.92 -5.82 -9.07
CA GLU A 45 -9.97 -6.38 -10.42
C GLU A 45 -8.66 -6.11 -11.17
N TYR A 46 -8.12 -4.89 -11.06
CA TYR A 46 -6.82 -4.53 -11.63
C TYR A 46 -5.71 -5.46 -11.13
N GLU A 47 -5.58 -5.63 -9.82
CA GLU A 47 -4.55 -6.48 -9.21
C GLU A 47 -4.65 -7.95 -9.65
N LYS A 48 -5.87 -8.49 -9.78
CA LYS A 48 -6.09 -9.84 -10.30
C LYS A 48 -5.69 -9.98 -11.77
N THR A 49 -5.83 -8.91 -12.55
CA THR A 49 -5.58 -8.94 -13.99
C THR A 49 -4.09 -8.81 -14.31
N TYR A 50 -3.39 -7.88 -13.65
CA TYR A 50 -2.04 -7.48 -14.04
C TYR A 50 -0.94 -7.95 -13.09
N ASN A 51 -1.25 -8.24 -11.84
CA ASN A 51 -0.28 -8.72 -10.84
C ASN A 51 0.95 -7.80 -10.65
N ASN A 52 0.84 -6.55 -11.05
CA ASN A 52 1.82 -5.48 -10.87
C ASN A 52 1.13 -4.10 -10.96
N TYR A 53 1.88 -3.04 -10.66
CA TYR A 53 1.46 -1.65 -10.87
C TYR A 53 2.34 -1.01 -11.94
N ASP A 54 1.91 -1.09 -13.20
CA ASP A 54 2.48 -0.36 -14.34
C ASP A 54 1.60 0.84 -14.68
N ARG A 55 2.20 2.03 -14.85
CA ARG A 55 1.45 3.28 -15.08
C ARG A 55 0.55 3.23 -16.32
N ASN A 56 1.08 2.71 -17.43
CA ASN A 56 0.33 2.67 -18.69
C ASN A 56 -0.84 1.69 -18.59
N LEU A 57 -0.60 0.51 -18.02
CA LEU A 57 -1.66 -0.49 -17.79
C LEU A 57 -2.73 0.05 -16.83
N TYR A 58 -2.32 0.72 -15.76
CA TYR A 58 -3.22 1.32 -14.78
C TYR A 58 -4.11 2.39 -15.40
N LEU A 59 -3.49 3.36 -16.09
CA LEU A 59 -4.21 4.45 -16.74
C LEU A 59 -5.18 3.94 -17.82
N LYS A 60 -4.74 2.98 -18.64
CA LYS A 60 -5.61 2.35 -19.63
C LYS A 60 -6.78 1.64 -18.99
N PHE A 61 -6.54 0.78 -17.98
CA PHE A 61 -7.58 0.00 -17.32
C PHE A 61 -8.65 0.89 -16.68
N PHE A 62 -8.23 1.89 -15.88
CA PHE A 62 -9.16 2.79 -15.22
C PHE A 62 -9.81 3.78 -16.19
N GLY A 63 -9.11 4.21 -17.25
CA GLY A 63 -9.69 5.01 -18.31
C GLY A 63 -10.82 4.28 -19.03
N ASP A 64 -10.61 3.01 -19.39
CA ASP A 64 -11.64 2.16 -20.00
C ASP A 64 -12.87 2.01 -19.07
N LYS A 65 -12.64 1.80 -17.76
CA LYS A 65 -13.72 1.68 -16.76
C LYS A 65 -14.49 2.99 -16.52
N LEU A 66 -13.81 4.13 -16.57
CA LEU A 66 -14.42 5.45 -16.39
C LEU A 66 -15.02 6.03 -17.67
N GLY A 67 -14.72 5.43 -18.82
CA GLY A 67 -15.18 5.90 -20.14
C GLY A 67 -14.49 7.19 -20.59
N CYS A 68 -13.22 7.40 -20.22
CA CYS A 68 -12.41 8.55 -20.61
C CYS A 68 -10.94 8.16 -20.74
N GLU A 69 -10.16 8.97 -21.43
CA GLU A 69 -8.71 8.82 -21.48
C GLU A 69 -8.09 9.40 -20.20
N LEU A 70 -7.22 8.61 -19.55
CA LEU A 70 -6.43 9.04 -18.41
C LEU A 70 -4.96 9.14 -18.82
N ASP A 71 -4.25 10.12 -18.28
CA ASP A 71 -2.82 10.34 -18.50
C ASP A 71 -2.04 10.44 -17.18
N ASN A 72 -0.74 10.69 -17.25
CA ASN A 72 0.10 10.81 -16.05
C ASN A 72 -0.34 11.93 -15.12
N HIS A 73 -0.99 12.97 -15.62
CA HIS A 73 -1.52 14.06 -14.78
C HIS A 73 -2.60 13.55 -13.81
N PHE A 74 -3.41 12.56 -14.23
CA PHE A 74 -4.34 11.89 -13.33
C PHE A 74 -3.61 11.26 -12.14
N LEU A 75 -2.52 10.51 -12.38
CA LEU A 75 -1.73 9.89 -11.31
C LEU A 75 -1.07 10.93 -10.40
N GLU A 76 -0.55 12.01 -10.96
CA GLU A 76 0.02 13.12 -10.18
C GLU A 76 -1.01 13.71 -9.20
N ILE A 77 -2.23 14.01 -9.68
CA ILE A 77 -3.32 14.49 -8.83
C ILE A 77 -3.65 13.44 -7.77
N PHE A 78 -3.77 12.17 -8.18
CA PHE A 78 -4.16 11.09 -7.27
C PHE A 78 -3.12 10.89 -6.16
N PHE A 79 -1.84 10.85 -6.48
CA PHE A 79 -0.78 10.72 -5.46
C PHE A 79 -0.74 11.93 -4.52
N GLN A 80 -0.99 13.14 -5.02
CA GLN A 80 -1.11 14.33 -4.18
C GLN A 80 -2.32 14.28 -3.24
N GLU A 81 -3.46 13.76 -3.69
CA GLU A 81 -4.62 13.56 -2.81
C GLU A 81 -4.33 12.48 -1.76
N LEU A 82 -3.82 11.32 -2.14
CA LEU A 82 -3.48 10.23 -1.22
C LEU A 82 -2.45 10.65 -0.16
N ARG A 83 -1.53 11.55 -0.49
CA ARG A 83 -0.55 12.11 0.46
C ARG A 83 -1.19 12.82 1.66
N LYS A 84 -2.44 13.28 1.54
CA LYS A 84 -3.17 13.95 2.63
C LYS A 84 -3.77 12.95 3.63
N ALA A 85 -3.76 11.68 3.31
CA ALA A 85 -4.30 10.60 4.14
C ALA A 85 -3.36 10.29 5.31
N ILE A 86 -3.35 11.16 6.32
CA ILE A 86 -2.54 11.03 7.54
C ILE A 86 -3.45 10.50 8.65
N PRO A 87 -3.17 9.32 9.24
CA PRO A 87 -3.96 8.77 10.32
C PRO A 87 -3.79 9.58 11.61
N GLU A 88 -4.81 9.58 12.47
CA GLU A 88 -4.78 10.31 13.75
C GLU A 88 -3.64 9.85 14.68
N ASN A 89 -3.22 8.60 14.56
CA ASN A 89 -2.17 7.99 15.38
C ASN A 89 -0.76 8.09 14.76
N ALA A 90 -0.53 8.97 13.78
CA ALA A 90 0.76 9.08 13.07
C ALA A 90 1.98 9.26 14.00
N GLU A 91 1.87 10.09 15.05
CA GLU A 91 2.94 10.27 16.03
C GLU A 91 3.23 9.01 16.87
N LYS A 92 2.20 8.22 17.17
CA LYS A 92 2.37 6.92 17.86
C LYS A 92 3.11 5.93 16.96
N ILE A 93 2.76 5.88 15.69
CA ILE A 93 3.43 5.03 14.69
C ILE A 93 4.90 5.43 14.57
N LYS A 94 5.18 6.74 14.45
CA LYS A 94 6.54 7.26 14.40
C LYS A 94 7.37 6.85 15.61
N SER A 95 6.81 6.98 16.81
CA SER A 95 7.46 6.57 18.05
C SER A 95 7.72 5.07 18.12
N MET A 96 6.78 4.26 17.61
CA MET A 96 6.92 2.81 17.51
C MET A 96 8.06 2.42 16.56
N LEU A 97 8.11 3.02 15.36
CA LEU A 97 9.17 2.74 14.38
C LEU A 97 10.56 3.17 14.90
N ALA A 98 10.64 4.32 15.60
CA ALA A 98 11.87 4.79 16.21
C ALA A 98 12.43 3.81 17.25
N ALA A 99 11.56 3.08 17.98
CA ALA A 99 11.96 2.07 18.94
C ALA A 99 12.48 0.77 18.29
N MET A 100 12.29 0.60 16.98
CA MET A 100 12.70 -0.60 16.22
C MET A 100 14.05 -0.44 15.52
N ASN A 101 14.93 0.43 16.02
CA ASN A 101 16.21 0.80 15.42
C ASN A 101 17.24 -0.35 15.27
N GLU A 102 17.03 -1.47 15.94
CA GLU A 102 17.85 -2.68 15.80
C GLU A 102 17.44 -3.59 14.62
N TYR A 103 16.31 -3.26 13.97
CA TYR A 103 15.78 -4.03 12.86
C TYR A 103 15.89 -3.26 11.55
N GLU A 104 16.08 -3.99 10.47
CA GLU A 104 15.90 -3.42 9.14
C GLU A 104 14.41 -3.40 8.80
N LEU A 105 13.89 -2.23 8.54
CA LEU A 105 12.46 -2.02 8.23
C LEU A 105 12.31 -1.82 6.73
N VAL A 106 11.41 -2.59 6.12
CA VAL A 106 11.05 -2.49 4.71
C VAL A 106 9.54 -2.53 4.52
N LEU A 107 9.08 -2.13 3.37
CA LEU A 107 7.67 -2.12 3.01
C LEU A 107 7.35 -3.14 1.92
N LEU A 108 6.22 -3.80 2.06
CA LEU A 108 5.62 -4.65 1.04
C LEU A 108 4.13 -4.33 0.94
N SER A 109 3.77 -3.37 0.11
CA SER A 109 2.40 -2.91 -0.07
C SER A 109 2.07 -2.79 -1.55
N ASN A 110 0.96 -3.38 -1.95
CA ASN A 110 0.52 -3.39 -3.35
C ASN A 110 0.11 -1.99 -3.77
N TYR A 111 0.99 -1.24 -4.35
CA TYR A 111 0.72 0.04 -5.04
C TYR A 111 1.99 0.62 -5.66
N PHE A 112 1.88 1.79 -6.30
CA PHE A 112 3.01 2.55 -6.83
C PHE A 112 3.95 3.01 -5.70
N GLU A 113 5.24 2.70 -5.82
CA GLU A 113 6.27 3.06 -4.84
C GLU A 113 6.31 4.57 -4.59
N GLU A 114 6.24 5.38 -5.64
CA GLU A 114 6.23 6.83 -5.53
C GLU A 114 5.08 7.33 -4.63
N SER A 115 3.87 6.80 -4.82
CA SER A 115 2.72 7.15 -3.99
C SER A 115 2.96 6.79 -2.53
N GLN A 116 3.49 5.58 -2.28
CA GLN A 116 3.76 5.11 -0.93
C GLN A 116 4.83 5.95 -0.23
N ARG A 117 5.94 6.27 -0.92
CA ARG A 117 6.98 7.17 -0.40
C ARG A 117 6.41 8.56 -0.07
N ASN A 118 5.59 9.12 -0.95
CA ASN A 118 4.98 10.44 -0.73
C ASN A 118 4.07 10.46 0.51
N ARG A 119 3.31 9.40 0.73
CA ARG A 119 2.43 9.25 1.91
C ARG A 119 3.24 9.14 3.20
N LEU A 120 4.24 8.28 3.23
CA LEU A 120 5.08 8.10 4.42
C LEU A 120 5.97 9.31 4.70
N THR A 121 6.40 10.04 3.66
CA THR A 121 7.08 11.33 3.82
C THR A 121 6.17 12.37 4.49
N ALA A 122 4.89 12.43 4.10
CA ALA A 122 3.92 13.33 4.73
C ALA A 122 3.68 13.00 6.21
N MET A 123 3.80 11.72 6.60
CA MET A 123 3.76 11.27 7.98
C MET A 123 5.07 11.46 8.75
N GLY A 124 6.17 11.85 8.07
CA GLY A 124 7.51 11.96 8.66
C GLY A 124 8.11 10.62 9.09
N ILE A 125 7.75 9.52 8.40
CA ILE A 125 8.21 8.16 8.71
C ILE A 125 8.92 7.46 7.55
N ASN A 126 9.04 8.10 6.38
CA ASN A 126 9.69 7.53 5.21
C ASN A 126 11.13 7.03 5.50
N ASP A 127 11.88 7.78 6.29
CA ASP A 127 13.31 7.53 6.54
C ASP A 127 13.57 6.34 7.48
N TYR A 128 12.54 5.75 8.06
CA TYR A 128 12.67 4.49 8.81
C TYR A 128 12.79 3.27 7.90
N PHE A 129 12.38 3.37 6.63
CA PHE A 129 12.32 2.24 5.71
C PHE A 129 13.46 2.30 4.69
N SER A 130 14.23 1.21 4.60
CA SER A 130 15.36 1.09 3.67
C SER A 130 14.90 0.79 2.24
N GLU A 131 13.83 0.01 2.07
CA GLU A 131 13.38 -0.51 0.78
C GLU A 131 11.85 -0.57 0.68
N TYR A 132 11.36 -0.50 -0.56
CA TYR A 132 9.94 -0.54 -0.92
C TYR A 132 9.69 -1.63 -1.96
N TYR A 133 8.66 -2.45 -1.73
CA TYR A 133 8.24 -3.53 -2.61
C TYR A 133 6.74 -3.52 -2.81
N GLY A 134 6.24 -4.20 -3.85
CA GLY A 134 4.81 -4.32 -4.14
C GLY A 134 4.33 -3.51 -5.33
N GLU A 135 5.24 -2.94 -6.15
CA GLU A 135 4.91 -2.31 -7.43
C GLU A 135 5.14 -3.27 -8.59
N SER A 136 6.37 -3.76 -8.78
CA SER A 136 6.73 -4.63 -9.91
C SER A 136 6.13 -6.03 -9.80
N ILE A 137 5.98 -6.55 -8.59
CA ILE A 137 5.34 -7.83 -8.27
C ILE A 137 4.57 -7.64 -6.98
N ILE A 138 3.26 -7.93 -7.02
CA ILE A 138 2.36 -7.69 -5.89
C ILE A 138 2.06 -8.98 -5.10
N LYS A 139 1.67 -8.82 -3.82
CA LYS A 139 1.06 -9.90 -3.03
C LYS A 139 -0.23 -10.41 -3.73
N PRO A 140 -0.54 -11.69 -3.76
CA PRO A 140 0.06 -12.80 -3.03
C PRO A 140 1.16 -13.58 -3.80
N ASN A 141 1.77 -13.02 -4.83
CA ASN A 141 2.85 -13.70 -5.56
C ASN A 141 4.03 -13.97 -4.61
N GLU A 142 4.52 -15.23 -4.58
CA GLU A 142 5.64 -15.62 -3.72
C GLU A 142 6.88 -14.73 -3.93
N LEU A 143 7.17 -14.33 -5.17
CA LEU A 143 8.31 -13.48 -5.49
C LEU A 143 8.26 -12.12 -4.79
N ALA A 144 7.07 -11.55 -4.55
CA ALA A 144 6.93 -10.31 -3.81
C ALA A 144 7.50 -10.44 -2.38
N TYR A 145 7.15 -11.53 -1.70
CA TYR A 145 7.67 -11.83 -0.35
C TYR A 145 9.17 -12.14 -0.38
N ARG A 146 9.65 -12.88 -1.39
CA ARG A 146 11.08 -13.19 -1.53
C ARG A 146 11.92 -11.96 -1.80
N GLN A 147 11.43 -11.01 -2.59
CA GLN A 147 12.11 -9.72 -2.77
C GLN A 147 12.18 -8.95 -1.45
N ALA A 148 11.06 -8.83 -0.73
CA ALA A 148 11.03 -8.16 0.56
C ALA A 148 11.84 -8.89 1.65
N GLN A 149 12.04 -10.21 1.53
CA GLN A 149 12.92 -11.00 2.40
C GLN A 149 14.38 -10.59 2.29
N GLY A 150 14.85 -10.25 1.07
CA GLY A 150 16.24 -9.94 0.79
C GLY A 150 17.18 -11.11 1.10
N ILE A 151 18.26 -10.82 1.82
CA ILE A 151 19.31 -11.81 2.16
C ILE A 151 18.99 -12.66 3.39
N TYR A 152 17.91 -12.34 4.11
CA TYR A 152 17.57 -13.04 5.35
C TYR A 152 16.86 -14.37 5.08
N GLN A 153 16.87 -15.29 6.07
CA GLN A 153 16.00 -16.45 6.02
C GLN A 153 14.54 -16.03 6.34
N PRO A 154 13.50 -16.71 5.81
CA PRO A 154 12.11 -16.38 6.13
C PRO A 154 11.84 -16.32 7.64
N SER A 155 12.44 -17.24 8.41
CA SER A 155 12.30 -17.30 9.87
C SER A 155 12.93 -16.12 10.64
N GLU A 156 13.78 -15.33 9.96
CA GLU A 156 14.39 -14.10 10.50
C GLU A 156 13.61 -12.85 10.13
N CYS A 157 12.57 -13.01 9.26
CA CYS A 157 11.70 -11.95 8.82
C CYS A 157 10.34 -12.04 9.54
N VAL A 158 9.78 -10.86 9.85
CA VAL A 158 8.42 -10.72 10.40
C VAL A 158 7.62 -9.87 9.44
N ILE A 159 6.48 -10.37 8.97
CA ILE A 159 5.53 -9.59 8.17
C ILE A 159 4.43 -9.07 9.09
N VAL A 160 4.16 -7.78 9.00
CA VAL A 160 3.14 -7.07 9.79
C VAL A 160 2.10 -6.55 8.83
N GLY A 161 0.84 -6.96 8.99
CA GLY A 161 -0.24 -6.52 8.11
C GLY A 161 -1.62 -6.87 8.61
N ASP A 162 -2.65 -6.36 7.91
CA ASP A 162 -4.07 -6.49 8.27
C ASP A 162 -4.85 -7.44 7.37
N ASP A 163 -4.36 -7.75 6.17
CA ASP A 163 -5.01 -8.74 5.31
C ASP A 163 -4.62 -10.15 5.73
N LYS A 164 -5.62 -10.91 6.24
CA LYS A 164 -5.40 -12.27 6.73
C LYS A 164 -4.76 -13.17 5.67
N ARG A 165 -5.16 -13.05 4.41
CA ARG A 165 -4.61 -13.89 3.32
C ARG A 165 -3.23 -13.40 2.90
N LEU A 166 -3.11 -12.09 2.60
CA LEU A 166 -1.91 -11.52 1.99
C LEU A 166 -0.76 -11.36 2.99
N ASP A 167 -1.07 -11.04 4.25
CA ASP A 167 -0.03 -10.70 5.22
C ASP A 167 0.19 -11.77 6.28
N ILE A 168 -0.75 -12.76 6.40
CA ILE A 168 -0.67 -13.78 7.43
C ILE A 168 -0.57 -15.18 6.83
N ASP A 169 -1.59 -15.64 6.10
CA ASP A 169 -1.68 -17.05 5.71
C ASP A 169 -0.64 -17.44 4.65
N VAL A 170 -0.54 -16.63 3.58
CA VAL A 170 0.44 -16.88 2.51
C VAL A 170 1.88 -16.78 3.04
N PRO A 171 2.32 -15.71 3.71
CA PRO A 171 3.69 -15.65 4.19
C PRO A 171 4.00 -16.72 5.27
N LYS A 172 3.06 -17.11 6.11
CA LYS A 172 3.27 -18.27 7.03
C LYS A 172 3.58 -19.54 6.26
N SER A 173 2.87 -19.80 5.16
CA SER A 173 3.13 -20.98 4.32
C SER A 173 4.51 -20.96 3.67
N LEU A 174 5.12 -19.78 3.51
CA LEU A 174 6.47 -19.55 2.98
C LEU A 174 7.56 -19.55 4.06
N GLY A 175 7.18 -19.74 5.34
CA GLY A 175 8.11 -19.83 6.48
C GLY A 175 8.38 -18.52 7.19
N PHE A 176 7.67 -17.43 6.87
CA PHE A 176 7.77 -16.14 7.57
C PHE A 176 7.06 -16.19 8.92
N LYS A 177 7.52 -15.37 9.85
CA LYS A 177 6.74 -14.98 11.03
C LYS A 177 5.77 -13.88 10.62
N THR A 178 4.61 -13.81 11.27
CA THR A 178 3.61 -12.81 10.94
C THR A 178 2.99 -12.21 12.19
N ILE A 179 2.61 -10.95 12.10
CA ILE A 179 1.86 -10.20 13.12
C ILE A 179 0.62 -9.64 12.45
N TYR A 180 -0.54 -10.00 12.97
CA TYR A 180 -1.82 -9.49 12.48
C TYR A 180 -2.17 -8.20 13.20
N VAL A 181 -2.50 -7.16 12.43
CA VAL A 181 -3.03 -5.88 12.92
C VAL A 181 -4.53 -5.88 12.66
N ASN A 182 -5.36 -5.65 13.68
CA ASN A 182 -6.79 -5.58 13.49
C ASN A 182 -7.24 -4.18 13.01
N GLU A 183 -8.52 -4.04 12.66
CA GLU A 183 -9.12 -2.79 12.18
C GLU A 183 -8.92 -1.59 13.13
N ASN A 184 -8.68 -1.85 14.43
CA ASN A 184 -8.41 -0.82 15.43
C ASN A 184 -6.90 -0.52 15.57
N GLY A 185 -6.05 -1.17 14.78
CA GLY A 185 -4.59 -1.06 14.90
C GLY A 185 -3.98 -1.82 16.07
N ASP A 186 -4.73 -2.76 16.69
CA ASP A 186 -4.20 -3.60 17.75
C ASP A 186 -3.49 -4.82 17.17
N ILE A 187 -2.38 -5.18 17.80
CA ILE A 187 -1.58 -6.37 17.45
C ILE A 187 -2.20 -7.61 18.12
N LYS A 188 -2.32 -8.69 17.34
CA LYS A 188 -2.76 -10.00 17.81
C LYS A 188 -1.78 -11.10 17.45
#